data_3310b9e53ccbcc6142456995d500670a
#
_entry.id   3310b9e53ccbcc6142456995d500670a
#
_cell.length_a   1.000
_cell.length_b   1.000
_cell.length_c   1.000
_cell.angle_alpha   90.00
_cell.angle_beta   90.00
_cell.angle_gamma   90.00
#
_symmetry.space_group_name_H-M   'P 1'
#
loop_
_entity.id
_entity.type
_entity.pdbx_description
1 polymer ?
#
loop_
_entity_poly.entity_id
_entity_poly.type
_entity_poly.pdbx_seq_one_letter_code
_entity_poly.pdbx_strand_id
1 'polypeptide(L)'
;MENTKDSLIEIFKTEDGSNSLLRKDIEESYHSHFGALTETNTIYIDYGYNYFCSLNNTPQINVLEIGFGTDLNAIATLKNSNQRKIFYQTIELYPISASIAERLNYGEILSLKKKFDLLHKCDWEEIVEITPDFKIKKCKANACDFDFGKDVFDVVYFDAFSPDKDSDLWSEDMMKKIYDACKQGAVLTTYCCKGEIKRRMKKAGFTIAKLPGPKGKREILRAEKK
;
A
#
# COMPACT_ATOMS: atom_id res chain seq x y z
N MET A 1 -20.17 17.48 13.59
CA MET A 1 -19.31 17.03 14.69
C MET A 1 -18.01 16.57 14.06
N GLU A 2 -16.91 17.29 14.29
CA GLU A 2 -15.60 16.84 13.87
C GLU A 2 -15.35 15.45 14.47
N ASN A 3 -14.89 14.53 13.63
CA ASN A 3 -14.60 13.17 14.07
C ASN A 3 -13.44 13.28 15.08
N THR A 4 -13.64 12.86 16.32
CA THR A 4 -12.62 12.93 17.38
C THR A 4 -11.27 12.32 16.98
N LYS A 5 -11.25 11.48 15.95
CA LYS A 5 -10.03 10.89 15.38
C LYS A 5 -9.24 11.86 14.49
N ASP A 6 -9.88 12.82 13.83
CA ASP A 6 -9.20 13.79 12.96
C ASP A 6 -8.30 14.75 13.77
N SER A 7 -8.66 15.06 15.01
CA SER A 7 -7.83 15.89 15.91
C SER A 7 -6.48 15.24 16.27
N LEU A 8 -6.35 13.93 16.07
CA LEU A 8 -5.12 13.17 16.31
C LEU A 8 -4.22 13.11 15.07
N ILE A 9 -4.68 13.65 13.92
CA ILE A 9 -3.92 13.67 12.67
C ILE A 9 -3.34 15.06 12.43
N GLU A 10 -2.04 15.12 12.23
CA GLU A 10 -1.33 16.32 11.78
C GLU A 10 -0.86 16.15 10.34
N ILE A 11 -1.06 17.19 9.52
CA ILE A 11 -0.58 17.19 8.15
C ILE A 11 0.73 17.95 8.09
N PHE A 12 1.73 17.35 7.47
CA PHE A 12 3.02 17.99 7.25
C PHE A 12 3.46 17.82 5.79
N LYS A 13 4.36 18.69 5.35
CA LYS A 13 4.94 18.65 4.02
C LYS A 13 6.28 17.92 4.07
N THR A 14 6.46 16.94 3.21
CA THR A 14 7.71 16.20 3.06
C THR A 14 8.70 16.93 2.17
N GLU A 15 9.97 16.51 2.13
CA GLU A 15 11.02 17.18 1.34
C GLU A 15 10.75 17.13 -0.17
N ASP A 16 10.02 16.14 -0.70
CA ASP A 16 9.68 16.07 -2.12
C ASP A 16 8.43 16.90 -2.50
N GLY A 17 7.90 17.66 -1.53
CA GLY A 17 6.78 18.57 -1.74
C GLY A 17 5.41 17.94 -1.58
N SER A 18 5.32 16.63 -1.40
CA SER A 18 4.07 15.94 -1.09
C SER A 18 3.66 16.14 0.38
N ASN A 19 2.36 16.16 0.64
CA ASN A 19 1.85 16.19 2.01
C ASN A 19 1.78 14.77 2.57
N SER A 20 2.03 14.62 3.87
CA SER A 20 1.82 13.37 4.60
C SER A 20 1.12 13.62 5.93
N LEU A 21 0.79 12.54 6.62
CA LEU A 21 0.04 12.55 7.87
C LEU A 21 0.88 11.98 9.01
N LEU A 22 0.75 12.58 10.19
CA LEU A 22 1.29 12.07 11.45
C LEU A 22 0.12 11.67 12.37
N ARG A 23 0.11 10.44 12.83
CA ARG A 23 -0.77 9.93 13.89
C ARG A 23 -0.13 10.26 15.24
N LYS A 24 -0.64 11.31 15.93
CA LYS A 24 -0.10 11.77 17.22
C LYS A 24 -0.28 10.76 18.36
N ASP A 25 -1.34 9.99 18.30
CA ASP A 25 -1.67 8.99 19.32
C ASP A 25 -0.71 7.79 19.33
N ILE A 26 -0.15 7.46 18.17
CA ILE A 26 0.84 6.38 18.03
C ILE A 26 2.24 6.89 17.67
N GLU A 27 2.41 8.20 17.49
CA GLU A 27 3.68 8.86 17.15
C GLU A 27 4.32 8.25 15.89
N GLU A 28 3.51 7.96 14.85
CA GLU A 28 3.99 7.40 13.59
C GLU A 28 3.42 8.16 12.40
N SER A 29 4.28 8.44 11.41
CA SER A 29 3.87 9.08 10.17
C SER A 29 3.46 8.02 9.13
N TYR A 30 2.50 8.39 8.25
CA TYR A 30 2.09 7.52 7.16
C TYR A 30 3.22 7.28 6.14
N HIS A 31 4.08 8.28 5.94
CA HIS A 31 5.20 8.19 5.00
C HIS A 31 6.45 8.86 5.60
N SER A 32 7.58 8.60 4.94
CA SER A 32 8.86 9.23 5.26
C SER A 32 8.80 10.76 5.13
N HIS A 33 9.42 11.49 6.07
CA HIS A 33 9.64 12.93 5.97
C HIS A 33 10.47 13.35 4.76
N PHE A 34 11.27 12.42 4.21
CA PHE A 34 12.10 12.66 3.02
C PHE A 34 11.32 12.65 1.71
N GLY A 35 10.05 12.21 1.71
CA GLY A 35 9.20 12.22 0.53
C GLY A 35 8.21 11.06 0.51
N ALA A 36 6.91 11.36 0.55
CA ALA A 36 5.89 10.34 0.44
C ALA A 36 5.83 9.74 -0.97
N LEU A 37 5.87 10.59 -2.00
CA LEU A 37 5.92 10.17 -3.40
C LEU A 37 7.20 9.42 -3.74
N THR A 38 8.34 9.87 -3.24
CA THR A 38 9.63 9.20 -3.43
C THR A 38 9.61 7.80 -2.83
N GLU A 39 9.05 7.66 -1.64
CA GLU A 39 8.91 6.36 -0.95
C GLU A 39 8.00 5.42 -1.74
N THR A 40 6.79 5.87 -2.07
CA THR A 40 5.82 5.09 -2.85
C THR A 40 6.38 4.68 -4.21
N ASN A 41 6.95 5.60 -4.97
CA ASN A 41 7.50 5.29 -6.29
C ASN A 41 8.62 4.25 -6.20
N THR A 42 9.54 4.38 -5.23
CA THR A 42 10.66 3.45 -5.10
C THR A 42 10.20 2.06 -4.64
N ILE A 43 9.42 1.99 -3.55
CA ILE A 43 9.12 0.72 -2.88
C ILE A 43 7.99 -0.02 -3.59
N TYR A 44 6.88 0.66 -3.83
CA TYR A 44 5.65 -0.02 -4.29
C TYR A 44 5.55 -0.03 -5.80
N ILE A 45 5.94 1.06 -6.46
CA ILE A 45 5.87 1.13 -7.92
C ILE A 45 7.08 0.45 -8.57
N ASP A 46 8.31 0.92 -8.33
CA ASP A 46 9.47 0.40 -9.06
C ASP A 46 9.86 -1.00 -8.64
N TYR A 47 9.99 -1.27 -7.33
CA TYR A 47 10.38 -2.59 -6.84
C TYR A 47 9.23 -3.59 -6.72
N GLY A 48 7.99 -3.13 -6.72
CA GLY A 48 6.78 -3.95 -6.70
C GLY A 48 6.16 -4.09 -8.08
N TYR A 49 5.30 -3.15 -8.45
CA TYR A 49 4.48 -3.20 -9.65
C TYR A 49 5.29 -3.30 -10.95
N ASN A 50 6.22 -2.36 -11.17
CA ASN A 50 7.04 -2.31 -12.39
C ASN A 50 7.94 -3.55 -12.50
N TYR A 51 8.50 -4.02 -11.37
CA TYR A 51 9.28 -5.25 -11.34
C TYR A 51 8.44 -6.46 -11.74
N PHE A 52 7.23 -6.62 -11.16
CA PHE A 52 6.31 -7.68 -11.57
C PHE A 52 6.00 -7.59 -13.07
N CYS A 53 5.70 -6.40 -13.57
CA CYS A 53 5.41 -6.15 -14.97
C CYS A 53 6.58 -6.47 -15.92
N SER A 54 7.82 -6.30 -15.44
CA SER A 54 9.01 -6.63 -16.25
C SER A 54 9.22 -8.13 -16.46
N LEU A 55 8.67 -8.94 -15.55
CA LEU A 55 8.77 -10.40 -15.59
C LEU A 55 7.54 -11.06 -16.22
N ASN A 56 6.41 -10.33 -16.26
CA ASN A 56 5.12 -10.92 -16.63
C ASN A 56 4.39 -10.04 -17.65
N ASN A 57 3.85 -10.71 -18.68
CA ASN A 57 3.03 -10.04 -19.70
C ASN A 57 1.55 -10.38 -19.53
N THR A 58 1.05 -10.38 -18.28
CA THR A 58 -0.37 -10.59 -18.01
C THR A 58 -1.17 -9.34 -18.37
N PRO A 59 -2.34 -9.49 -19.04
CA PRO A 59 -3.18 -8.36 -19.41
C PRO A 59 -3.95 -7.77 -18.20
N GLN A 60 -4.11 -8.54 -17.13
CA GLN A 60 -4.75 -8.12 -15.89
C GLN A 60 -3.88 -8.44 -14.70
N ILE A 61 -3.75 -7.49 -13.78
CA ILE A 61 -2.96 -7.58 -12.55
C ILE A 61 -3.89 -7.35 -11.36
N ASN A 62 -3.87 -8.27 -10.41
CA ASN A 62 -4.56 -8.14 -9.15
C ASN A 62 -3.57 -7.63 -8.10
N VAL A 63 -3.81 -6.44 -7.57
CA VAL A 63 -3.00 -5.79 -6.53
C VAL A 63 -3.74 -5.88 -5.20
N LEU A 64 -3.05 -6.30 -4.15
CA LEU A 64 -3.49 -6.20 -2.77
C LEU A 64 -2.67 -5.16 -2.04
N GLU A 65 -3.32 -4.30 -1.27
CA GLU A 65 -2.67 -3.39 -0.34
C GLU A 65 -3.17 -3.61 1.07
N ILE A 66 -2.25 -3.73 2.01
CA ILE A 66 -2.53 -3.75 3.45
C ILE A 66 -2.17 -2.38 4.01
N GLY A 67 -3.19 -1.62 4.44
CA GLY A 67 -3.07 -0.22 4.83
C GLY A 67 -3.30 0.73 3.65
N PHE A 68 -4.56 1.17 3.43
CA PHE A 68 -4.90 2.13 2.38
C PHE A 68 -4.40 3.54 2.68
N GLY A 69 -4.47 3.91 3.95
CA GLY A 69 -3.95 5.17 4.46
C GLY A 69 -4.41 6.40 3.67
N THR A 70 -3.48 6.99 2.93
CA THR A 70 -3.68 8.22 2.15
C THR A 70 -4.02 7.98 0.68
N ASP A 71 -4.21 6.73 0.24
CA ASP A 71 -4.41 6.21 -1.13
C ASP A 71 -3.27 6.53 -2.14
N LEU A 72 -2.11 6.94 -1.61
CA LEU A 72 -0.99 7.31 -2.47
C LEU A 72 -0.51 6.14 -3.35
N ASN A 73 -0.45 4.93 -2.81
CA ASN A 73 -0.04 3.75 -3.57
C ASN A 73 -1.05 3.40 -4.67
N ALA A 74 -2.35 3.58 -4.41
CA ALA A 74 -3.40 3.33 -5.40
C ALA A 74 -3.33 4.30 -6.57
N ILE A 75 -3.23 5.63 -6.30
CA ILE A 75 -3.12 6.63 -7.37
C ILE A 75 -1.81 6.54 -8.13
N ALA A 76 -0.70 6.19 -7.47
CA ALA A 76 0.58 5.94 -8.11
C ALA A 76 0.52 4.70 -9.02
N THR A 77 -0.13 3.62 -8.57
CA THR A 77 -0.35 2.41 -9.39
C THR A 77 -1.20 2.73 -10.61
N LEU A 78 -2.29 3.48 -10.44
CA LEU A 78 -3.13 3.93 -11.56
C LEU A 78 -2.32 4.75 -12.58
N LYS A 79 -1.46 5.66 -12.13
CA LYS A 79 -0.58 6.45 -13.00
C LYS A 79 0.37 5.57 -13.83
N ASN A 80 0.85 4.48 -13.24
CA ASN A 80 1.83 3.58 -13.85
C ASN A 80 1.20 2.33 -14.49
N SER A 81 -0.13 2.29 -14.67
CA SER A 81 -0.85 1.10 -15.16
C SER A 81 -0.44 0.68 -16.58
N ASN A 82 0.05 1.62 -17.41
CA ASN A 82 0.52 1.36 -18.78
C ASN A 82 -0.49 0.56 -19.63
N GLN A 83 -1.78 0.94 -19.53
CA GLN A 83 -2.92 0.30 -20.23
C GLN A 83 -3.18 -1.17 -19.82
N ARG A 84 -2.60 -1.65 -18.73
CA ARG A 84 -2.94 -2.95 -18.16
C ARG A 84 -4.21 -2.83 -17.32
N LYS A 85 -5.05 -3.84 -17.37
CA LYS A 85 -6.20 -3.89 -16.46
C LYS A 85 -5.75 -4.20 -15.05
N ILE A 86 -6.19 -3.37 -14.09
CA ILE A 86 -5.86 -3.52 -12.68
C ILE A 86 -7.14 -3.73 -11.89
N PHE A 87 -7.14 -4.79 -11.10
CA PHE A 87 -8.05 -4.94 -9.98
C PHE A 87 -7.26 -4.65 -8.70
N TYR A 88 -7.56 -3.54 -8.04
CA TYR A 88 -6.89 -3.07 -6.84
C TYR A 88 -7.78 -3.32 -5.63
N GLN A 89 -7.33 -4.16 -4.71
CA GLN A 89 -8.03 -4.39 -3.44
C GLN A 89 -7.18 -3.84 -2.30
N THR A 90 -7.80 -3.08 -1.40
CA THR A 90 -7.13 -2.56 -0.22
C THR A 90 -7.94 -2.83 1.04
N ILE A 91 -7.23 -3.07 2.15
CA ILE A 91 -7.82 -3.32 3.46
C ILE A 91 -7.35 -2.22 4.40
N GLU A 92 -8.31 -1.54 5.04
CA GLU A 92 -8.04 -0.44 5.97
C GLU A 92 -9.00 -0.51 7.17
N LEU A 93 -8.46 -0.51 8.37
CA LEU A 93 -9.28 -0.56 9.58
C LEU A 93 -9.77 0.82 10.02
N TYR A 94 -8.97 1.85 9.78
CA TYR A 94 -9.19 3.23 10.24
C TYR A 94 -9.10 4.25 9.08
N PRO A 95 -10.04 4.24 8.12
CA PRO A 95 -10.01 5.16 7.01
C PRO A 95 -9.90 6.62 7.47
N ILE A 96 -9.08 7.41 6.80
CA ILE A 96 -9.04 8.86 7.02
C ILE A 96 -10.35 9.50 6.55
N SER A 97 -10.70 10.63 7.14
CA SER A 97 -11.90 11.36 6.72
C SER A 97 -11.69 12.08 5.39
N ALA A 98 -12.81 12.43 4.72
CA ALA A 98 -12.77 13.21 3.50
C ALA A 98 -12.09 14.58 3.71
N SER A 99 -12.28 15.20 4.88
CA SER A 99 -11.66 16.49 5.23
C SER A 99 -10.13 16.43 5.34
N ILE A 100 -9.59 15.31 5.78
CA ILE A 100 -8.15 15.05 5.79
C ILE A 100 -7.65 14.78 4.37
N ALA A 101 -8.36 13.94 3.62
CA ALA A 101 -8.01 13.57 2.25
C ALA A 101 -7.93 14.79 1.30
N GLU A 102 -8.87 15.74 1.43
CA GLU A 102 -8.90 16.98 0.64
C GLU A 102 -7.67 17.88 0.85
N ARG A 103 -6.92 17.68 1.92
CA ARG A 103 -5.70 18.43 2.24
C ARG A 103 -4.43 17.74 1.72
N LEU A 104 -4.55 16.55 1.13
CA LEU A 104 -3.46 15.86 0.46
C LEU A 104 -3.32 16.38 -0.98
N ASN A 105 -2.09 16.54 -1.44
CA ASN A 105 -1.80 17.19 -2.72
C ASN A 105 -1.31 16.22 -3.82
N TYR A 106 -1.51 14.91 -3.63
CA TYR A 106 -1.02 13.92 -4.59
C TYR A 106 -1.70 14.02 -5.95
N GLY A 107 -3.01 14.30 -5.95
CA GLY A 107 -3.77 14.49 -7.18
C GLY A 107 -3.25 15.62 -8.05
N GLU A 108 -2.84 16.73 -7.45
CA GLU A 108 -2.23 17.88 -8.11
C GLU A 108 -0.84 17.54 -8.65
N ILE A 109 0.03 17.00 -7.80
CA ILE A 109 1.42 16.67 -8.18
C ILE A 109 1.45 15.64 -9.31
N LEU A 110 0.57 14.63 -9.24
CA LEU A 110 0.48 13.58 -10.25
C LEU A 110 -0.34 13.98 -11.49
N SER A 111 -0.99 15.15 -11.47
CA SER A 111 -1.93 15.64 -12.51
C SER A 111 -3.14 14.69 -12.68
N LEU A 112 -3.62 14.12 -11.58
CA LEU A 112 -4.72 13.15 -11.53
C LEU A 112 -5.81 13.53 -10.50
N LYS A 113 -5.99 14.82 -10.19
CA LYS A 113 -6.87 15.31 -9.11
C LYS A 113 -8.25 14.66 -9.12
N LYS A 114 -8.95 14.64 -10.26
CA LYS A 114 -10.28 14.04 -10.34
C LYS A 114 -10.32 12.56 -10.00
N LYS A 115 -9.26 11.82 -10.36
CA LYS A 115 -9.15 10.38 -10.07
C LYS A 115 -8.79 10.13 -8.61
N PHE A 116 -7.93 10.97 -8.05
CA PHE A 116 -7.59 10.95 -6.63
C PHE A 116 -8.83 11.22 -5.76
N ASP A 117 -9.62 12.24 -6.09
CA ASP A 117 -10.87 12.54 -5.39
C ASP A 117 -11.88 11.38 -5.50
N LEU A 118 -11.94 10.72 -6.66
CA LEU A 118 -12.83 9.57 -6.86
C LEU A 118 -12.38 8.37 -6.03
N LEU A 119 -11.08 8.08 -5.95
CA LEU A 119 -10.53 7.00 -5.11
C LEU A 119 -10.90 7.17 -3.64
N HIS A 120 -10.82 8.40 -3.11
CA HIS A 120 -11.25 8.66 -1.74
C HIS A 120 -12.75 8.55 -1.56
N LYS A 121 -13.54 9.12 -2.48
CA LYS A 121 -15.00 9.28 -2.34
C LYS A 121 -15.80 8.04 -2.73
N CYS A 122 -15.22 7.12 -3.49
CA CYS A 122 -15.95 5.91 -3.90
C CYS A 122 -16.31 5.04 -2.69
N ASP A 123 -17.37 4.27 -2.86
CA ASP A 123 -17.94 3.45 -1.79
C ASP A 123 -16.96 2.37 -1.29
N TRP A 124 -17.05 2.06 -0.02
CA TRP A 124 -16.39 0.91 0.60
C TRP A 124 -17.22 -0.35 0.34
N GLU A 125 -16.58 -1.52 0.38
CA GLU A 125 -17.12 -2.87 0.16
C GLU A 125 -17.60 -3.15 -1.29
N GLU A 126 -17.63 -2.13 -2.14
CA GLU A 126 -18.07 -2.24 -3.53
C GLU A 126 -16.87 -2.21 -4.50
N ILE A 127 -17.04 -2.84 -5.66
CA ILE A 127 -16.08 -2.72 -6.77
C ILE A 127 -16.44 -1.48 -7.58
N VAL A 128 -15.59 -0.48 -7.56
CA VAL A 128 -15.80 0.78 -8.27
C VAL A 128 -14.80 0.91 -9.43
N GLU A 129 -15.30 1.28 -10.60
CA GLU A 129 -14.48 1.57 -11.77
C GLU A 129 -13.99 3.02 -11.72
N ILE A 130 -12.68 3.20 -11.53
CA ILE A 130 -12.01 4.52 -11.53
C ILE A 130 -11.68 4.95 -12.96
N THR A 131 -11.27 3.98 -13.78
CA THR A 131 -11.11 4.10 -15.23
C THR A 131 -11.48 2.75 -15.87
N PRO A 132 -11.68 2.66 -17.22
CA PRO A 132 -11.97 1.39 -17.88
C PRO A 132 -10.95 0.26 -17.57
N ASP A 133 -9.71 0.65 -17.24
CA ASP A 133 -8.62 -0.29 -16.96
C ASP A 133 -8.25 -0.35 -15.47
N PHE A 134 -8.92 0.38 -14.58
CA PHE A 134 -8.62 0.38 -13.14
C PHE A 134 -9.89 0.28 -12.32
N LYS A 135 -10.05 -0.85 -11.64
CA LYS A 135 -11.13 -1.09 -10.67
C LYS A 135 -10.54 -1.21 -9.26
N ILE A 136 -11.23 -0.62 -8.29
CA ILE A 136 -10.83 -0.70 -6.88
C ILE A 136 -11.95 -1.32 -6.04
N LYS A 137 -11.55 -2.11 -5.03
CA LYS A 137 -12.38 -2.52 -3.91
C LYS A 137 -11.70 -2.12 -2.61
N LYS A 138 -12.30 -1.19 -1.89
CA LYS A 138 -11.85 -0.80 -0.55
C LYS A 138 -12.62 -1.59 0.48
N CYS A 139 -11.93 -2.29 1.38
CA CYS A 139 -12.54 -3.08 2.45
C CYS A 139 -12.20 -2.46 3.81
N LYS A 140 -13.23 -2.03 4.56
CA LYS A 140 -13.06 -1.52 5.92
C LYS A 140 -13.08 -2.67 6.90
N ALA A 141 -11.93 -3.29 7.14
CA ALA A 141 -11.81 -4.48 7.95
C ALA A 141 -10.45 -4.56 8.67
N ASN A 142 -10.40 -5.38 9.72
CA ASN A 142 -9.11 -5.82 10.26
C ASN A 142 -8.52 -6.87 9.33
N ALA A 143 -7.34 -6.61 8.78
CA ALA A 143 -6.69 -7.52 7.84
C ALA A 143 -6.34 -8.88 8.48
N CYS A 144 -6.13 -8.94 9.80
CA CYS A 144 -5.90 -10.20 10.51
C CYS A 144 -7.10 -11.15 10.40
N ASP A 145 -8.32 -10.62 10.37
CA ASP A 145 -9.56 -11.39 10.31
C ASP A 145 -10.09 -11.56 8.87
N PHE A 146 -9.52 -10.82 7.91
CA PHE A 146 -10.01 -10.77 6.54
C PHE A 146 -9.63 -12.02 5.75
N ASP A 147 -10.55 -12.56 4.94
CA ASP A 147 -10.27 -13.65 4.00
C ASP A 147 -9.81 -13.09 2.65
N PHE A 148 -8.53 -13.28 2.34
CA PHE A 148 -7.93 -12.83 1.08
C PHE A 148 -8.15 -13.81 -0.08
N GLY A 149 -8.72 -14.99 0.20
CA GLY A 149 -8.74 -16.09 -0.75
C GLY A 149 -7.37 -16.75 -0.93
N LYS A 150 -7.26 -17.60 -1.94
CA LYS A 150 -6.04 -18.34 -2.25
C LYS A 150 -5.62 -18.12 -3.69
N ASP A 151 -4.34 -17.86 -3.92
CA ASP A 151 -3.76 -17.65 -5.26
C ASP A 151 -4.50 -16.56 -6.08
N VAL A 152 -4.79 -15.41 -5.44
CA VAL A 152 -5.58 -14.30 -6.01
C VAL A 152 -4.72 -13.17 -6.54
N PHE A 153 -3.65 -12.79 -5.80
CA PHE A 153 -2.92 -11.55 -6.04
C PHE A 153 -1.58 -11.76 -6.73
N ASP A 154 -1.29 -10.86 -7.64
CA ASP A 154 -0.06 -10.81 -8.42
C ASP A 154 0.99 -9.90 -7.76
N VAL A 155 0.52 -8.79 -7.17
CA VAL A 155 1.36 -7.80 -6.47
C VAL A 155 0.74 -7.50 -5.11
N VAL A 156 1.57 -7.45 -4.07
CA VAL A 156 1.15 -7.09 -2.71
C VAL A 156 1.98 -5.92 -2.20
N TYR A 157 1.32 -4.87 -1.77
CA TYR A 157 1.89 -3.76 -1.00
C TYR A 157 1.59 -3.98 0.47
N PHE A 158 2.60 -4.31 1.25
CA PHE A 158 2.44 -4.47 2.68
C PHE A 158 2.89 -3.18 3.38
N ASP A 159 1.94 -2.23 3.49
CA ASP A 159 2.16 -0.85 3.91
C ASP A 159 1.43 -0.48 5.21
N ALA A 160 1.36 -1.41 6.12
CA ALA A 160 0.83 -1.20 7.46
C ALA A 160 1.77 -0.37 8.34
N PHE A 161 1.26 0.23 9.43
CA PHE A 161 2.11 0.82 10.46
C PHE A 161 3.14 -0.19 10.98
N SER A 162 4.22 0.33 11.59
CA SER A 162 5.37 -0.50 11.97
C SER A 162 5.00 -1.66 12.92
N PRO A 163 5.79 -2.73 12.94
CA PRO A 163 5.57 -3.85 13.88
C PRO A 163 5.53 -3.45 15.35
N ASP A 164 6.13 -2.32 15.70
CA ASP A 164 6.10 -1.79 17.08
C ASP A 164 4.74 -1.17 17.45
N LYS A 165 3.94 -0.79 16.43
CA LYS A 165 2.61 -0.17 16.59
C LYS A 165 1.47 -1.13 16.33
N ASP A 166 1.69 -2.13 15.47
CA ASP A 166 0.68 -3.12 15.10
C ASP A 166 1.33 -4.50 14.90
N SER A 167 1.68 -5.16 16.01
CA SER A 167 2.41 -6.45 15.99
C SER A 167 1.64 -7.57 15.31
N ASP A 168 0.30 -7.55 15.36
CA ASP A 168 -0.55 -8.63 14.88
C ASP A 168 -0.55 -8.69 13.35
N LEU A 169 -0.56 -7.53 12.68
CA LEU A 169 -0.41 -7.45 11.22
C LEU A 169 0.93 -8.03 10.72
N TRP A 170 1.96 -8.03 11.57
CA TRP A 170 3.28 -8.55 11.21
C TRP A 170 3.56 -9.95 11.77
N SER A 171 2.53 -10.65 12.27
CA SER A 171 2.64 -12.01 12.82
C SER A 171 3.04 -13.05 11.77
N GLU A 172 3.49 -14.24 12.22
CA GLU A 172 3.75 -15.38 11.33
C GLU A 172 2.49 -15.81 10.60
N ASP A 173 1.35 -15.84 11.28
CA ASP A 173 0.07 -16.22 10.71
C ASP A 173 -0.37 -15.25 9.62
N MET A 174 -0.20 -13.94 9.82
CA MET A 174 -0.49 -12.94 8.81
C MET A 174 0.42 -13.11 7.59
N MET A 175 1.74 -13.32 7.77
CA MET A 175 2.65 -13.56 6.65
C MET A 175 2.29 -14.82 5.87
N LYS A 176 1.85 -15.87 6.56
CA LYS A 176 1.37 -17.12 5.92
C LYS A 176 0.07 -16.88 5.15
N LYS A 177 -0.86 -16.15 5.73
CA LYS A 177 -2.13 -15.78 5.09
C LYS A 177 -1.91 -15.00 3.80
N ILE A 178 -1.01 -14.01 3.82
CA ILE A 178 -0.63 -13.25 2.63
C ILE A 178 0.08 -14.14 1.60
N TYR A 179 0.97 -15.01 2.04
CA TYR A 179 1.64 -15.96 1.13
C TYR A 179 0.63 -16.84 0.39
N ASP A 180 -0.38 -17.36 1.11
CA ASP A 180 -1.41 -18.22 0.51
C ASP A 180 -2.30 -17.44 -0.49
N ALA A 181 -2.55 -16.16 -0.21
CA ALA A 181 -3.30 -15.27 -1.10
C ALA A 181 -2.52 -14.88 -2.38
N CYS A 182 -1.19 -14.94 -2.35
CA CYS A 182 -0.34 -14.67 -3.50
C CYS A 182 -0.43 -15.78 -4.55
N LYS A 183 -0.47 -15.42 -5.83
CA LYS A 183 -0.25 -16.35 -6.94
C LYS A 183 1.22 -16.79 -7.01
N GLN A 184 1.47 -17.88 -7.72
CA GLN A 184 2.83 -18.26 -8.10
C GLN A 184 3.48 -17.16 -8.95
N GLY A 185 4.69 -16.74 -8.60
CA GLY A 185 5.38 -15.62 -9.22
C GLY A 185 4.98 -14.24 -8.70
N ALA A 186 4.09 -14.17 -7.70
CA ALA A 186 3.69 -12.90 -7.10
C ALA A 186 4.83 -12.19 -6.39
N VAL A 187 4.76 -10.87 -6.39
CA VAL A 187 5.74 -9.97 -5.77
C VAL A 187 5.09 -9.20 -4.62
N LEU A 188 5.72 -9.25 -3.45
CA LEU A 188 5.35 -8.43 -2.30
C LEU A 188 6.47 -7.43 -2.01
N THR A 189 6.11 -6.17 -1.72
CA THR A 189 7.04 -5.15 -1.24
C THR A 189 6.59 -4.55 0.07
N THR A 190 7.57 -4.18 0.90
CA THR A 190 7.36 -3.45 2.15
C THR A 190 8.56 -2.61 2.52
N TYR A 191 8.30 -1.50 3.18
CA TYR A 191 9.35 -0.64 3.74
C TYR A 191 10.07 -1.27 4.93
N CYS A 192 9.41 -2.21 5.62
CA CYS A 192 9.93 -2.80 6.85
C CYS A 192 11.01 -3.84 6.57
N CYS A 193 12.24 -3.58 7.03
CA CYS A 193 13.39 -4.47 6.85
C CYS A 193 13.85 -5.16 8.15
N LYS A 194 13.04 -5.14 9.23
CA LYS A 194 13.37 -5.78 10.50
C LYS A 194 13.69 -7.25 10.30
N GLY A 195 14.74 -7.73 10.99
CA GLY A 195 15.22 -9.11 10.87
C GLY A 195 14.16 -10.16 11.22
N GLU A 196 13.30 -9.87 12.20
CA GLU A 196 12.20 -10.76 12.58
C GLU A 196 11.16 -10.89 11.48
N ILE A 197 10.75 -9.77 10.84
CA ILE A 197 9.78 -9.79 9.75
C ILE A 197 10.33 -10.59 8.56
N LYS A 198 11.59 -10.36 8.21
CA LYS A 198 12.27 -11.18 7.19
C LYS A 198 12.25 -12.68 7.51
N ARG A 199 12.44 -13.08 8.78
CA ARG A 199 12.35 -14.49 9.17
C ARG A 199 10.92 -15.02 9.05
N ARG A 200 9.91 -14.26 9.49
CA ARG A 200 8.49 -14.63 9.36
C ARG A 200 8.08 -14.82 7.91
N MET A 201 8.44 -13.88 7.02
CA MET A 201 8.17 -14.00 5.58
C MET A 201 8.84 -15.23 4.96
N LYS A 202 10.13 -15.52 5.32
CA LYS A 202 10.81 -16.74 4.86
C LYS A 202 10.12 -18.02 5.36
N LYS A 203 9.70 -18.03 6.63
CA LYS A 203 8.96 -19.16 7.22
C LYS A 203 7.61 -19.39 6.52
N ALA A 204 6.95 -18.33 6.08
CA ALA A 204 5.71 -18.40 5.28
C ALA A 204 5.96 -19.00 3.88
N GLY A 205 7.19 -18.98 3.36
CA GLY A 205 7.58 -19.55 2.07
C GLY A 205 8.14 -18.54 1.05
N PHE A 206 8.19 -17.25 1.38
CA PHE A 206 8.71 -16.23 0.47
C PHE A 206 10.23 -16.33 0.28
N THR A 207 10.67 -16.12 -0.94
CA THR A 207 12.08 -15.79 -1.26
C THR A 207 12.27 -14.28 -1.10
N ILE A 208 13.28 -13.85 -0.34
CA ILE A 208 13.46 -12.44 0.06
C ILE A 208 14.69 -11.83 -0.61
N ALA A 209 14.51 -10.70 -1.26
CA ALA A 209 15.56 -9.79 -1.69
C ALA A 209 15.57 -8.54 -0.80
N LYS A 210 16.77 -8.07 -0.43
CA LYS A 210 17.01 -6.75 0.16
C LYS A 210 17.42 -5.81 -0.95
N LEU A 211 16.75 -4.67 -1.05
CA LEU A 211 16.99 -3.67 -2.07
C LEU A 211 17.37 -2.33 -1.42
N PRO A 212 18.10 -1.46 -2.11
CA PRO A 212 18.37 -0.12 -1.61
C PRO A 212 17.06 0.62 -1.31
N GLY A 213 16.97 1.25 -0.15
CA GLY A 213 15.81 2.06 0.22
C GLY A 213 15.88 3.46 -0.42
N PRO A 214 14.74 4.19 -0.46
CA PRO A 214 14.73 5.61 -0.78
C PRO A 214 15.47 6.41 0.30
N LYS A 215 15.65 7.73 0.06
CA LYS A 215 16.27 8.64 1.04
C LYS A 215 15.64 8.43 2.44
N GLY A 216 16.49 8.28 3.44
CA GLY A 216 16.10 8.02 4.83
C GLY A 216 15.93 6.53 5.19
N LYS A 217 15.92 5.62 4.23
CA LYS A 217 15.88 4.17 4.45
C LYS A 217 17.07 3.49 3.79
N ARG A 218 17.84 2.73 4.58
CA ARG A 218 19.01 1.99 4.04
C ARG A 218 18.59 0.86 3.11
N GLU A 219 17.57 0.12 3.50
CA GLU A 219 17.10 -1.08 2.81
C GLU A 219 15.57 -1.16 2.88
N ILE A 220 15.00 -1.87 1.91
CA ILE A 220 13.61 -2.33 1.91
C ILE A 220 13.58 -3.83 1.58
N LEU A 221 12.43 -4.47 1.72
CA LEU A 221 12.27 -5.88 1.33
C LEU A 221 11.35 -6.01 0.12
N ARG A 222 11.81 -6.86 -0.81
CA ARG A 222 10.96 -7.48 -1.81
C ARG A 222 10.92 -8.99 -1.55
N ALA A 223 9.72 -9.56 -1.60
CA ALA A 223 9.48 -10.98 -1.40
C ALA A 223 8.77 -11.55 -2.63
N GLU A 224 9.10 -12.80 -2.99
CA GLU A 224 8.53 -13.47 -4.16
C GLU A 224 8.03 -14.86 -3.74
N LYS A 225 6.82 -15.24 -4.20
CA LYS A 225 6.32 -16.61 -4.13
C LYS A 225 6.84 -17.39 -5.34
N LYS A 226 7.85 -18.22 -5.11
CA LYS A 226 8.48 -19.08 -6.15
C LYS A 226 7.98 -20.49 -6.07
#